data_d4aca0465bc7e9878f47fe3a00a4fbb4
#
_entry.id   d4aca0465bc7e9878f47fe3a00a4fbb4
#
_cell.length_a   1.000
_cell.length_b   1.000
_cell.length_c   1.000
_cell.angle_alpha   90.00
_cell.angle_beta   90.00
_cell.angle_gamma   90.00
#
_symmetry.space_group_name_H-M   'P 1'
#
loop_
_entity.id
_entity.type
_entity.pdbx_description
1 polymer ?
#
loop_
_entity_poly.entity_id
_entity_poly.type
_entity_poly.pdbx_seq_one_letter_code
_entity_poly.pdbx_strand_id
1 'polypeptide(L)'
;MNLKITHSHNFFKLKGILDKNSISFFQHEFNHIFEKVNNLTVSIEEIEWMDRYGVKAMSDLHNEALAKNKKLSIIGLGCRELYEHFKYQTTA
;
A
#
# COMPACT_ATOMS: atom_id res chain seq x y z
N MET A 1 -4.53 -9.76 -15.06
CA MET A 1 -4.10 -8.61 -14.27
C MET A 1 -2.90 -9.02 -13.44
N ASN A 2 -1.90 -8.16 -13.34
CA ASN A 2 -0.63 -8.51 -12.70
C ASN A 2 -0.59 -8.27 -11.19
N LEU A 3 -1.68 -7.83 -10.60
CA LEU A 3 -1.76 -7.59 -9.17
C LEU A 3 -2.88 -8.44 -8.56
N LYS A 4 -2.54 -9.14 -7.49
CA LYS A 4 -3.52 -9.90 -6.72
C LYS A 4 -3.54 -9.37 -5.29
N ILE A 5 -4.73 -9.16 -4.76
CA ILE A 5 -4.92 -8.68 -3.39
C ILE A 5 -5.80 -9.69 -2.66
N THR A 6 -5.30 -10.20 -1.55
CA THR A 6 -6.08 -11.04 -0.66
C THR A 6 -6.11 -10.39 0.71
N HIS A 7 -7.17 -10.63 1.47
CA HIS A 7 -7.26 -10.01 2.77
C HIS A 7 -7.98 -10.92 3.77
N SER A 8 -7.65 -10.70 5.03
CA SER A 8 -8.32 -11.33 6.16
C SER A 8 -8.42 -10.25 7.23
N HIS A 9 -9.64 -9.83 7.54
CA HIS A 9 -9.89 -8.71 8.47
C HIS A 9 -9.16 -7.46 8.00
N ASN A 10 -8.24 -6.94 8.80
CA ASN A 10 -7.49 -5.73 8.46
C ASN A 10 -6.10 -6.00 7.91
N PHE A 11 -5.82 -7.25 7.52
CA PHE A 11 -4.53 -7.63 6.92
C PHE A 11 -4.73 -7.83 5.43
N PHE A 12 -4.02 -7.05 4.62
CA PHE A 12 -4.09 -7.13 3.16
C PHE A 12 -2.74 -7.55 2.62
N LYS A 13 -2.75 -8.53 1.74
CA LYS A 13 -1.54 -9.05 1.11
C LYS A 13 -1.57 -8.77 -0.37
N LEU A 14 -0.53 -8.12 -0.86
CA LEU A 14 -0.40 -7.76 -2.27
C LEU A 14 0.63 -8.68 -2.91
N LYS A 15 0.31 -9.15 -4.11
CA LYS A 15 1.20 -10.04 -4.85
C LYS A 15 1.25 -9.60 -6.31
N GLY A 16 2.46 -9.53 -6.85
CA GLY A 16 2.66 -9.24 -8.26
C GLY A 16 3.21 -7.86 -8.51
N ILE A 17 2.58 -7.12 -9.41
CA ILE A 17 3.10 -5.84 -9.87
C ILE A 17 2.08 -4.73 -9.57
N LEU A 18 2.55 -3.68 -8.91
CA LEU A 18 1.74 -2.49 -8.66
C LEU A 18 2.29 -1.36 -9.52
N ASP A 19 1.64 -1.12 -10.64
CA ASP A 19 2.08 -0.16 -11.61
C ASP A 19 0.89 0.62 -12.17
N LYS A 20 1.17 1.43 -13.19
CA LYS A 20 0.16 2.24 -13.88
C LYS A 20 -1.05 1.41 -14.30
N ASN A 21 -0.83 0.16 -14.72
CA ASN A 21 -1.90 -0.68 -15.25
C ASN A 21 -2.74 -1.35 -14.17
N SER A 22 -2.22 -1.49 -12.95
CA SER A 22 -2.95 -2.14 -11.86
C SER A 22 -3.40 -1.16 -10.78
N ILE A 23 -3.05 0.11 -10.91
CA ILE A 23 -3.32 1.11 -9.88
C ILE A 23 -4.82 1.27 -9.61
N SER A 24 -5.65 1.20 -10.64
CA SER A 24 -7.10 1.33 -10.48
C SER A 24 -7.67 0.23 -9.61
N PHE A 25 -7.18 -0.98 -9.79
CA PHE A 25 -7.59 -2.11 -8.98
C PHE A 25 -7.20 -1.91 -7.52
N PHE A 26 -5.97 -1.46 -7.28
CA PHE A 26 -5.51 -1.14 -5.94
C PHE A 26 -6.38 -0.08 -5.29
N GLN A 27 -6.63 1.01 -6.00
CA GLN A 27 -7.43 2.11 -5.47
C GLN A 27 -8.85 1.67 -5.14
N HIS A 28 -9.43 0.82 -5.98
CA HIS A 28 -10.76 0.30 -5.74
C HIS A 28 -10.82 -0.55 -4.48
N GLU A 29 -9.82 -1.41 -4.27
CA GLU A 29 -9.80 -2.31 -3.12
C GLU A 29 -9.61 -1.56 -1.81
N PHE A 30 -8.88 -0.46 -1.83
CA PHE A 30 -8.63 0.32 -0.61
C PHE A 30 -9.52 1.55 -0.47
N ASN A 31 -10.51 1.70 -1.36
CA ASN A 31 -11.43 2.83 -1.28
C ASN A 31 -12.21 2.79 0.03
N HIS A 32 -12.16 3.87 0.78
CA HIS A 32 -12.86 4.01 2.07
C HIS A 32 -12.43 2.97 3.12
N ILE A 33 -11.22 2.43 2.98
CA ILE A 33 -10.78 1.38 3.90
C ILE A 33 -10.72 1.88 5.35
N PHE A 34 -10.31 3.14 5.57
CA PHE A 34 -10.20 3.67 6.92
C PHE A 34 -11.52 4.06 7.56
N GLU A 35 -12.61 3.92 6.83
CA GLU A 35 -13.95 4.02 7.42
C GLU A 35 -14.37 2.67 8.00
N LYS A 36 -13.71 1.60 7.59
CA LYS A 36 -14.02 0.23 8.01
C LYS A 36 -13.08 -0.30 9.08
N VAL A 37 -11.84 0.17 9.07
CA VAL A 37 -10.82 -0.31 10.00
C VAL A 37 -10.04 0.86 10.58
N ASN A 38 -9.58 0.70 11.82
CA ASN A 38 -8.75 1.70 12.49
C ASN A 38 -7.26 1.41 12.31
N ASN A 39 -6.92 0.15 12.14
CA ASN A 39 -5.55 -0.29 11.93
C ASN A 39 -5.54 -1.14 10.66
N LEU A 40 -4.69 -0.80 9.74
CA LEU A 40 -4.55 -1.51 8.48
C LEU A 40 -3.12 -2.01 8.34
N THR A 41 -2.96 -3.28 8.02
CA THR A 41 -1.65 -3.86 7.71
C THR A 41 -1.63 -4.29 6.25
N VAL A 42 -0.64 -3.84 5.52
CA VAL A 42 -0.46 -4.18 4.11
C VAL A 42 0.89 -4.86 3.94
N SER A 43 0.86 -6.10 3.46
CA SER A 43 2.08 -6.85 3.17
C SER A 43 2.46 -6.67 1.70
N ILE A 44 3.68 -6.24 1.47
CA ILE A 44 4.24 -6.11 0.13
C ILE A 44 5.36 -7.12 -0.11
N GLU A 45 5.44 -8.15 0.73
CA GLU A 45 6.50 -9.14 0.61
C GLU A 45 6.52 -9.87 -0.73
N GLU A 46 5.36 -10.00 -1.36
CA GLU A 46 5.24 -10.68 -2.63
C GLU A 46 5.07 -9.73 -3.82
N ILE A 47 5.28 -8.44 -3.61
CA ILE A 47 5.33 -7.47 -4.70
C ILE A 47 6.66 -7.65 -5.41
N GLU A 48 6.60 -7.89 -6.72
CA GLU A 48 7.79 -8.09 -7.55
C GLU A 48 8.37 -6.77 -8.04
N TRP A 49 7.50 -5.81 -8.32
CA TRP A 49 7.92 -4.52 -8.86
C TRP A 49 6.82 -3.49 -8.66
N MET A 50 7.25 -2.25 -8.50
CA MET A 50 6.34 -1.12 -8.28
C MET A 50 6.93 0.08 -9.00
N ASP A 51 6.12 0.73 -9.83
CA ASP A 51 6.56 1.96 -10.49
C ASP A 51 6.18 3.18 -9.64
N ARG A 52 6.45 4.37 -10.16
CA ARG A 52 6.16 5.60 -9.42
C ARG A 52 4.67 5.77 -9.12
N TYR A 53 3.80 5.23 -9.97
CA TYR A 53 2.35 5.30 -9.71
C TYR A 53 1.97 4.40 -8.54
N GLY A 54 2.61 3.25 -8.44
CA GLY A 54 2.40 2.35 -7.30
C GLY A 54 2.92 2.96 -6.01
N VAL A 55 4.12 3.54 -6.07
CA VAL A 55 4.69 4.22 -4.90
C VAL A 55 3.78 5.35 -4.44
N LYS A 56 3.27 6.13 -5.40
CA LYS A 56 2.37 7.23 -5.08
C LYS A 56 1.08 6.72 -4.43
N ALA A 57 0.53 5.63 -4.94
CA ALA A 57 -0.70 5.08 -4.37
C ALA A 57 -0.50 4.61 -2.94
N MET A 58 0.63 3.97 -2.65
CA MET A 58 0.96 3.56 -1.29
C MET A 58 1.18 4.78 -0.39
N SER A 59 1.83 5.81 -0.92
CA SER A 59 2.04 7.05 -0.20
C SER A 59 0.72 7.75 0.10
N ASP A 60 -0.19 7.75 -0.87
CA ASP A 60 -1.52 8.36 -0.67
C ASP A 60 -2.29 7.62 0.43
N LEU A 61 -2.17 6.29 0.47
CA LEU A 61 -2.81 5.50 1.51
C LEU A 61 -2.22 5.84 2.89
N HIS A 62 -0.92 5.99 2.96
CA HIS A 62 -0.24 6.39 4.19
C HIS A 62 -0.71 7.77 4.65
N ASN A 63 -0.78 8.73 3.73
CA ASN A 63 -1.21 10.08 4.04
C ASN A 63 -2.68 10.12 4.48
N GLU A 64 -3.50 9.28 3.89
CA GLU A 64 -4.90 9.18 4.28
C GLU A 64 -5.02 8.67 5.72
N ALA A 65 -4.21 7.68 6.08
CA ALA A 65 -4.19 7.17 7.45
C ALA A 65 -3.83 8.28 8.43
N LEU A 66 -2.81 9.07 8.12
CA LEU A 66 -2.40 10.19 8.95
C LEU A 66 -3.51 11.22 9.08
N ALA A 67 -4.13 11.57 7.96
CA ALA A 67 -5.19 12.59 7.94
C ALA A 67 -6.41 12.17 8.75
N LYS A 68 -6.70 10.88 8.76
CA LYS A 68 -7.87 10.34 9.47
C LYS A 68 -7.53 9.80 10.86
N ASN A 69 -6.29 10.00 11.28
CA ASN A 69 -5.83 9.55 12.59
C ASN A 69 -5.96 8.04 12.76
N LYS A 70 -5.64 7.30 11.69
CA LYS A 70 -5.65 5.84 11.68
C LYS A 70 -4.23 5.33 11.61
N LYS A 71 -4.06 4.02 11.79
CA LYS A 71 -2.74 3.39 11.74
C LYS A 71 -2.60 2.55 10.48
N LEU A 72 -1.49 2.73 9.79
CA LEU A 72 -1.12 1.90 8.65
C LEU A 72 0.25 1.31 8.91
N SER A 73 0.34 -0.02 8.82
CA SER A 73 1.60 -0.74 8.90
C SER A 73 1.87 -1.37 7.54
N ILE A 74 3.04 -1.13 7.00
CA ILE A 74 3.45 -1.75 5.75
C ILE A 74 4.58 -2.70 6.09
N ILE A 75 4.39 -3.98 5.79
CA ILE A 75 5.38 -5.01 6.12
C ILE A 75 5.98 -5.60 4.85
N GLY A 76 7.22 -6.04 4.97
CA GLY A 76 7.96 -6.64 3.87
C GLY A 76 8.90 -5.64 3.24
N LEU A 77 10.04 -6.14 2.78
CA LEU A 77 11.04 -5.33 2.08
C LEU A 77 11.10 -5.70 0.61
N GLY A 78 9.98 -6.20 0.08
CA GLY A 78 9.93 -6.70 -1.28
C GLY A 78 10.07 -5.64 -2.33
N CYS A 79 9.75 -4.39 -2.02
CA CYS A 79 9.84 -3.31 -2.98
C CYS A 79 10.81 -2.24 -2.50
N ARG A 80 11.99 -2.23 -3.11
CA ARG A 80 13.06 -1.29 -2.76
C ARG A 80 12.64 0.15 -3.01
N GLU A 81 11.92 0.40 -4.09
CA GLU A 81 11.49 1.75 -4.45
C GLU A 81 10.58 2.34 -3.39
N LEU A 82 9.67 1.54 -2.88
CA LEU A 82 8.77 2.00 -1.83
C LEU A 82 9.53 2.23 -0.52
N TYR A 83 10.42 1.32 -0.19
CA TYR A 83 11.23 1.45 1.02
C TYR A 83 12.02 2.74 1.02
N GLU A 84 12.69 3.05 -0.08
CA GLU A 84 13.48 4.27 -0.19
C GLU A 84 12.61 5.51 -0.13
N HIS A 85 11.43 5.46 -0.73
CA HIS A 85 10.48 6.58 -0.69
C HIS A 85 10.09 6.91 0.75
N PHE A 86 9.67 5.91 1.52
CA PHE A 86 9.26 6.13 2.90
C PHE A 86 10.42 6.48 3.82
N LYS A 87 11.61 5.98 3.52
CA LYS A 87 12.79 6.31 4.29
C LYS A 87 13.03 7.80 4.30
N TYR A 88 12.88 8.46 3.17
CA TYR A 88 13.10 9.89 3.10
C TYR A 88 11.93 10.68 3.69
N GLN A 89 10.75 10.16 3.65
CA GLN A 89 9.58 10.85 4.20
C GLN A 89 9.52 10.80 5.72
N THR A 90 10.05 9.74 6.32
CA THR A 90 9.93 9.53 7.76
C THR A 90 11.07 10.13 8.57
N THR A 91 12.02 10.76 7.94
CA THR A 91 13.17 11.36 8.63
C THR A 91 12.95 12.79 9.06
N ALA A 92 11.75 13.22 9.03
CA ALA A 92 11.46 14.60 9.47
C ALA A 92 11.64 14.77 10.97
#